data_1f162f7a91ffebb9413289f169e9f887
#
_entry.id   1f162f7a91ffebb9413289f169e9f887
#
_cell.length_a   1.000
_cell.length_b   1.000
_cell.length_c   1.000
_cell.angle_alpha   90.00
_cell.angle_beta   90.00
_cell.angle_gamma   90.00
#
_symmetry.space_group_name_H-M   'P 1'
#
loop_
_entity.id
_entity.type
_entity.pdbx_description
1 polymer ?
#
loop_
_entity_poly.entity_id
_entity_poly.type
_entity_poly.pdbx_seq_one_letter_code
_entity_poly.pdbx_strand_id
1 'polypeptide(L)'
;MNSSRHPHQPAAHPPGPGASTALEVRNVTVRYGSVLALDEASAVIGRGRICGLVGMNGAGKSTLFKSIVGSLKPQSGSVRIADLPPAKARRAGLIGYVPQAEIVDWDFPITVREVVGTGRYGRTGITRRLTRADQDAVEAALARVELTELAGRQIGQLSGGQRKRAFVARGLAQEASVLLLDEPFAGVDKRSEQMISTVLREAADAGTTIVVSTHDLHALPDLADEAILLMRRVLLHDSPAEVLRPQNLALAFGLDPLRRPTDTRRTEETPADGEGGTDDWDGER
;
A
#
# COMPACT_ATOMS: atom_id res chain seq x y z
N MET A 1 -39.15 19.89 -0.26
CA MET A 1 -38.32 19.77 0.94
C MET A 1 -37.97 18.29 1.09
N ASN A 2 -36.86 17.89 0.55
CA ASN A 2 -36.40 16.49 0.60
C ASN A 2 -35.01 16.47 1.27
N SER A 3 -35.04 16.18 2.59
CA SER A 3 -33.88 16.16 3.46
C SER A 3 -33.13 14.81 3.21
N SER A 4 -32.14 14.84 2.35
CA SER A 4 -31.22 13.70 2.11
C SER A 4 -30.41 13.48 3.39
N ARG A 5 -30.77 12.48 4.18
CA ARG A 5 -29.98 12.00 5.31
C ARG A 5 -28.69 11.40 4.76
N HIS A 6 -27.57 12.07 5.00
CA HIS A 6 -26.24 11.49 4.78
C HIS A 6 -26.08 10.29 5.73
N PRO A 7 -25.59 9.15 5.24
CA PRO A 7 -25.27 8.02 6.12
C PRO A 7 -24.11 8.43 7.04
N HIS A 8 -24.24 8.06 8.30
CA HIS A 8 -23.30 8.25 9.39
C HIS A 8 -21.87 7.87 8.94
N GLN A 9 -20.95 8.84 8.92
CA GLN A 9 -19.52 8.56 8.86
C GLN A 9 -19.13 7.83 10.15
N PRO A 10 -18.51 6.64 10.08
CA PRO A 10 -17.88 6.05 11.25
C PRO A 10 -16.74 6.99 11.68
N ALA A 11 -16.76 7.41 12.93
CA ALA A 11 -15.71 8.24 13.51
C ALA A 11 -14.39 7.49 13.44
N ALA A 12 -13.37 8.11 12.83
CA ALA A 12 -11.99 7.65 12.97
C ALA A 12 -11.70 7.58 14.48
N HIS A 13 -11.28 6.41 14.99
CA HIS A 13 -10.88 6.29 16.39
C HIS A 13 -9.66 7.21 16.59
N PRO A 14 -9.75 8.24 17.46
CA PRO A 14 -8.59 9.06 17.74
C PRO A 14 -7.52 8.19 18.42
N PRO A 15 -6.23 8.44 18.16
CA PRO A 15 -5.16 7.78 18.90
C PRO A 15 -5.42 7.96 20.40
N GLY A 16 -5.19 6.88 21.18
CA GLY A 16 -5.41 6.89 22.63
C GLY A 16 -4.74 8.08 23.33
N PRO A 17 -5.24 8.53 24.46
CA PRO A 17 -4.75 9.72 25.15
C PRO A 17 -3.26 9.58 25.45
N GLY A 18 -2.40 10.43 24.84
CA GLY A 18 -0.95 10.47 24.99
C GLY A 18 -0.14 10.14 23.73
N ALA A 19 -0.72 9.57 22.67
CA ALA A 19 0.02 9.31 21.44
C ALA A 19 0.07 10.56 20.55
N SER A 20 1.29 11.10 20.32
CA SER A 20 1.48 12.19 19.37
C SER A 20 1.18 11.68 17.93
N THR A 21 0.42 12.48 17.18
CA THR A 21 0.06 12.17 15.78
C THR A 21 1.30 12.18 14.89
N ALA A 22 1.49 11.11 14.10
CA ALA A 22 2.54 11.05 13.09
C ALA A 22 2.02 11.46 11.71
N LEU A 23 0.83 10.94 11.37
CA LEU A 23 0.19 11.19 10.08
C LEU A 23 -1.29 11.53 10.28
N GLU A 24 -1.72 12.61 9.68
CA GLU A 24 -3.11 13.03 9.66
C GLU A 24 -3.57 13.30 8.23
N VAL A 25 -4.68 12.71 7.87
CA VAL A 25 -5.40 12.91 6.60
C VAL A 25 -6.79 13.42 6.96
N ARG A 26 -7.22 14.57 6.44
CA ARG A 26 -8.53 15.17 6.72
C ARG A 26 -9.28 15.47 5.44
N ASN A 27 -10.42 14.79 5.23
CA ASN A 27 -11.40 15.03 4.17
C ASN A 27 -10.76 15.14 2.77
N VAL A 28 -9.76 14.29 2.49
CA VAL A 28 -9.00 14.32 1.25
C VAL A 28 -9.84 13.79 0.11
N THR A 29 -10.07 14.65 -0.90
CA THR A 29 -10.76 14.30 -2.14
C THR A 29 -9.80 14.45 -3.32
N VAL A 30 -9.76 13.40 -4.16
CA VAL A 30 -8.93 13.35 -5.36
C VAL A 30 -9.73 12.83 -6.54
N ARG A 31 -9.62 13.54 -7.68
CA ARG A 31 -10.19 13.15 -8.97
C ARG A 31 -9.12 13.13 -10.05
N TYR A 32 -9.22 12.16 -10.95
CA TYR A 32 -8.49 12.10 -12.22
C TYR A 32 -9.51 12.30 -13.35
N GLY A 33 -9.62 13.52 -13.84
CA GLY A 33 -10.70 13.87 -14.76
C GLY A 33 -12.08 13.63 -14.12
N SER A 34 -12.89 12.76 -14.72
CA SER A 34 -14.21 12.37 -14.19
C SER A 34 -14.15 11.31 -13.11
N VAL A 35 -13.02 10.60 -12.93
CA VAL A 35 -12.88 9.49 -12.00
C VAL A 35 -12.60 10.00 -10.59
N LEU A 36 -13.51 9.71 -9.64
CA LEU A 36 -13.32 9.98 -8.22
C LEU A 36 -12.46 8.86 -7.61
N ALA A 37 -11.22 9.20 -7.25
CA ALA A 37 -10.25 8.25 -6.70
C ALA A 37 -10.24 8.22 -5.17
N LEU A 38 -10.41 9.38 -4.54
CA LEU A 38 -10.64 9.52 -3.09
C LEU A 38 -11.82 10.47 -2.86
N ASP A 39 -12.63 10.17 -1.87
CA ASP A 39 -13.84 10.88 -1.50
C ASP A 39 -13.86 11.13 0.02
N GLU A 40 -13.48 12.35 0.41
CA GLU A 40 -13.44 12.81 1.80
C GLU A 40 -12.70 11.84 2.75
N ALA A 41 -11.63 11.19 2.27
CA ALA A 41 -10.87 10.23 3.06
C ALA A 41 -10.23 10.91 4.28
N SER A 42 -10.44 10.32 5.48
CA SER A 42 -9.92 10.84 6.75
C SER A 42 -9.33 9.70 7.58
N ALA A 43 -8.13 9.91 8.12
CA ALA A 43 -7.46 8.96 9.02
C ALA A 43 -6.42 9.68 9.88
N VAL A 44 -6.18 9.17 11.08
CA VAL A 44 -5.14 9.69 12.00
C VAL A 44 -4.34 8.50 12.52
N ILE A 45 -3.02 8.51 12.30
CA ILE A 45 -2.11 7.43 12.70
C ILE A 45 -1.13 7.98 13.75
N GLY A 46 -1.01 7.26 14.86
CA GLY A 46 -0.08 7.59 15.95
C GLY A 46 1.38 7.26 15.61
N ARG A 47 2.32 7.80 16.39
CA ARG A 47 3.75 7.51 16.23
C ARG A 47 4.10 6.09 16.64
N GLY A 48 5.09 5.50 15.93
CA GLY A 48 5.64 4.18 16.26
C GLY A 48 4.65 3.04 16.04
N ARG A 49 3.66 3.22 15.16
CA ARG A 49 2.66 2.20 14.83
C ARG A 49 2.82 1.71 13.41
N ILE A 50 2.45 0.45 13.20
CA ILE A 50 2.23 -0.12 11.87
C ILE A 50 0.73 -0.09 11.58
N CYS A 51 0.34 0.64 10.56
CA CYS A 51 -1.03 0.71 10.06
C CYS A 51 -1.14 -0.03 8.73
N GLY A 52 -2.03 -1.03 8.67
CA GLY A 52 -2.38 -1.72 7.43
C GLY A 52 -3.39 -0.94 6.61
N LEU A 53 -3.13 -0.72 5.32
CA LEU A 53 -4.07 -0.10 4.39
C LEU A 53 -4.68 -1.18 3.49
N VAL A 54 -5.92 -1.57 3.80
CA VAL A 54 -6.66 -2.64 3.14
C VAL A 54 -7.66 -2.06 2.14
N GLY A 55 -7.79 -2.69 0.99
CA GLY A 55 -8.79 -2.32 -0.02
C GLY A 55 -8.53 -3.00 -1.36
N MET A 56 -9.55 -3.08 -2.20
CA MET A 56 -9.45 -3.66 -3.54
C MET A 56 -8.50 -2.88 -4.45
N ASN A 57 -8.17 -3.47 -5.59
CA ASN A 57 -7.54 -2.74 -6.69
C ASN A 57 -8.49 -1.62 -7.15
N GLY A 58 -7.96 -0.40 -7.27
CA GLY A 58 -8.79 0.78 -7.56
C GLY A 58 -9.49 1.42 -6.34
N ALA A 59 -9.31 0.90 -5.12
CA ALA A 59 -9.88 1.49 -3.90
C ALA A 59 -9.27 2.86 -3.53
N GLY A 60 -8.19 3.29 -4.18
CA GLY A 60 -7.55 4.57 -3.92
C GLY A 60 -6.27 4.51 -3.08
N LYS A 61 -5.76 3.32 -2.73
CA LYS A 61 -4.56 3.14 -1.87
C LYS A 61 -3.35 3.93 -2.38
N SER A 62 -2.93 3.69 -3.62
CA SER A 62 -1.78 4.41 -4.21
C SER A 62 -2.06 5.91 -4.40
N THR A 63 -3.33 6.31 -4.60
CA THR A 63 -3.72 7.73 -4.65
C THR A 63 -3.57 8.38 -3.28
N LEU A 64 -3.97 7.69 -2.21
CA LEU A 64 -3.76 8.15 -0.84
C LEU A 64 -2.28 8.30 -0.54
N PHE A 65 -1.44 7.30 -0.86
CA PHE A 65 0.01 7.38 -0.69
C PHE A 65 0.62 8.53 -1.47
N LYS A 66 0.26 8.74 -2.73
CA LYS A 66 0.72 9.89 -3.52
C LYS A 66 0.32 11.24 -2.90
N SER A 67 -0.87 11.31 -2.30
CA SER A 67 -1.32 12.51 -1.57
C SER A 67 -0.51 12.75 -0.30
N ILE A 68 -0.21 11.67 0.47
CA ILE A 68 0.61 11.75 1.68
C ILE A 68 2.05 12.14 1.36
N VAL A 69 2.65 11.56 0.31
CA VAL A 69 4.01 11.94 -0.15
C VAL A 69 4.04 13.37 -0.72
N GLY A 70 2.88 13.90 -1.12
CA GLY A 70 2.76 15.21 -1.75
C GLY A 70 3.24 15.25 -3.21
N SER A 71 3.24 14.09 -3.90
CA SER A 71 3.41 14.00 -5.35
C SER A 71 2.09 14.27 -6.10
N LEU A 72 0.97 14.20 -5.38
CA LEU A 72 -0.37 14.53 -5.85
C LEU A 72 -1.01 15.53 -4.90
N LYS A 73 -1.50 16.66 -5.43
CA LYS A 73 -2.24 17.65 -4.65
C LYS A 73 -3.73 17.31 -4.65
N PRO A 74 -4.37 17.08 -3.50
CA PRO A 74 -5.83 16.90 -3.41
C PRO A 74 -6.60 18.14 -3.89
N GLN A 75 -7.81 17.95 -4.40
CA GLN A 75 -8.74 19.05 -4.71
C GLN A 75 -9.30 19.69 -3.43
N SER A 76 -9.56 18.87 -2.40
CA SER A 76 -9.99 19.36 -1.10
C SER A 76 -9.37 18.53 0.02
N GLY A 77 -9.46 19.02 1.25
CA GLY A 77 -8.89 18.39 2.42
C GLY A 77 -7.40 18.74 2.63
N SER A 78 -6.80 18.06 3.58
CA SER A 78 -5.40 18.30 3.95
C SER A 78 -4.71 17.03 4.45
N VAL A 79 -3.38 17.01 4.29
CA VAL A 79 -2.50 15.99 4.86
C VAL A 79 -1.44 16.67 5.70
N ARG A 80 -1.14 16.10 6.87
CA ARG A 80 -0.05 16.54 7.76
C ARG A 80 0.79 15.36 8.20
N ILE A 81 2.10 15.53 8.19
CA ILE A 81 3.09 14.58 8.69
C ILE A 81 3.89 15.31 9.77
N ALA A 82 3.82 14.83 11.03
CA ALA A 82 4.39 15.52 12.18
C ALA A 82 4.06 17.03 12.15
N ASP A 83 2.78 17.36 11.98
CA ASP A 83 2.20 18.71 11.87
C ASP A 83 2.67 19.54 10.65
N LEU A 84 3.50 18.99 9.77
CA LEU A 84 3.96 19.66 8.56
C LEU A 84 3.16 19.25 7.33
N PRO A 85 2.93 20.15 6.36
CA PRO A 85 2.38 19.76 5.07
C PRO A 85 3.38 18.89 4.30
N PRO A 86 2.91 18.01 3.38
CA PRO A 86 3.72 17.00 2.69
C PRO A 86 5.01 17.55 2.07
N ALA A 87 4.95 18.69 1.41
CA ALA A 87 6.13 19.29 0.77
C ALA A 87 7.23 19.69 1.78
N LYS A 88 6.84 20.18 2.97
CA LYS A 88 7.79 20.50 4.03
C LYS A 88 8.32 19.23 4.71
N ALA A 89 7.44 18.26 5.00
CA ALA A 89 7.83 16.97 5.58
C ALA A 89 8.84 16.22 4.68
N ARG A 90 8.61 16.21 3.36
CA ARG A 90 9.54 15.61 2.40
C ARG A 90 10.89 16.30 2.37
N ARG A 91 10.93 17.65 2.38
CA ARG A 91 12.19 18.41 2.45
C ARG A 91 12.95 18.18 3.74
N ALA A 92 12.23 17.94 4.83
CA ALA A 92 12.79 17.62 6.14
C ALA A 92 13.22 16.15 6.28
N GLY A 93 13.01 15.31 5.25
CA GLY A 93 13.34 13.89 5.28
C GLY A 93 12.46 13.06 6.21
N LEU A 94 11.25 13.56 6.57
CA LEU A 94 10.35 12.91 7.52
C LEU A 94 9.49 11.82 6.90
N ILE A 95 9.46 11.70 5.57
CA ILE A 95 8.65 10.72 4.88
C ILE A 95 9.48 9.91 3.90
N GLY A 96 9.36 8.58 4.00
CA GLY A 96 9.88 7.59 3.06
C GLY A 96 8.75 6.93 2.30
N TYR A 97 9.02 6.54 1.05
CA TYR A 97 8.05 5.84 0.21
C TYR A 97 8.72 4.75 -0.62
N VAL A 98 8.19 3.55 -0.49
CA VAL A 98 8.54 2.37 -1.30
C VAL A 98 7.32 2.04 -2.16
N PRO A 99 7.31 2.37 -3.46
CA PRO A 99 6.19 2.10 -4.36
C PRO A 99 6.06 0.62 -4.70
N GLN A 100 4.87 0.19 -5.13
CA GLN A 100 4.58 -1.18 -5.55
C GLN A 100 5.44 -1.63 -6.74
N ALA A 101 5.53 -0.77 -7.76
CA ALA A 101 6.34 -1.00 -8.94
C ALA A 101 7.53 -0.03 -8.94
N GLU A 102 8.71 -0.58 -8.90
CA GLU A 102 9.91 0.17 -9.19
C GLU A 102 10.14 0.14 -10.70
N ILE A 103 10.07 1.31 -11.33
CA ILE A 103 10.50 1.49 -12.71
C ILE A 103 12.03 1.52 -12.67
N VAL A 104 12.62 0.34 -12.63
CA VAL A 104 14.08 0.18 -12.65
C VAL A 104 14.42 -0.50 -13.97
N ASP A 105 15.33 0.09 -14.69
CA ASP A 105 16.03 -0.62 -15.77
C ASP A 105 16.93 -1.68 -15.12
N TRP A 106 16.52 -2.93 -15.20
CA TRP A 106 17.23 -4.04 -14.56
C TRP A 106 18.60 -4.33 -15.21
N ASP A 107 18.82 -3.87 -16.43
CA ASP A 107 20.08 -3.97 -17.15
C ASP A 107 21.04 -2.84 -16.78
N PHE A 108 20.55 -1.81 -16.08
CA PHE A 108 21.40 -0.74 -15.60
C PHE A 108 22.37 -1.24 -14.52
N PRO A 109 23.70 -1.02 -14.67
CA PRO A 109 24.73 -1.61 -13.81
C PRO A 109 24.83 -0.91 -12.44
N ILE A 110 23.72 -0.83 -11.71
CA ILE A 110 23.66 -0.28 -10.34
C ILE A 110 23.75 -1.41 -9.32
N THR A 111 24.59 -1.26 -8.31
CA THR A 111 24.74 -2.23 -7.23
C THR A 111 23.61 -2.10 -6.19
N VAL A 112 23.41 -3.16 -5.40
CA VAL A 112 22.44 -3.17 -4.28
C VAL A 112 22.75 -2.04 -3.29
N ARG A 113 24.03 -1.85 -2.95
CA ARG A 113 24.47 -0.74 -2.05
C ARG A 113 24.12 0.62 -2.61
N GLU A 114 24.32 0.84 -3.88
CA GLU A 114 23.98 2.12 -4.53
C GLU A 114 22.47 2.35 -4.54
N VAL A 115 21.66 1.32 -4.82
CA VAL A 115 20.19 1.41 -4.72
C VAL A 115 19.78 1.82 -3.31
N VAL A 116 20.28 1.16 -2.28
CA VAL A 116 19.97 1.50 -0.87
C VAL A 116 20.46 2.90 -0.54
N GLY A 117 21.65 3.29 -1.04
CA GLY A 117 22.23 4.62 -0.89
C GLY A 117 21.38 5.75 -1.45
N THR A 118 20.56 5.49 -2.49
CA THR A 118 19.62 6.49 -3.01
C THR A 118 18.61 6.96 -1.97
N GLY A 119 18.32 6.14 -0.95
CA GLY A 119 17.47 6.52 0.19
C GLY A 119 18.00 7.72 0.97
N ARG A 120 19.31 7.96 0.93
CA ARG A 120 19.97 9.07 1.63
C ARG A 120 19.99 10.38 0.83
N TYR A 121 19.70 10.34 -0.49
CA TYR A 121 19.83 11.52 -1.35
C TYR A 121 18.96 12.72 -0.94
N GLY A 122 17.86 12.48 -0.24
CA GLY A 122 17.05 13.57 0.34
C GLY A 122 17.76 14.38 1.43
N ARG A 123 18.82 13.82 2.04
CA ARG A 123 19.61 14.43 3.11
C ARG A 123 20.96 14.96 2.63
N THR A 124 21.42 14.52 1.44
CA THR A 124 22.68 14.97 0.87
C THR A 124 22.51 16.32 0.17
N GLY A 125 23.57 17.14 0.17
CA GLY A 125 23.58 18.41 -0.55
C GLY A 125 23.61 18.25 -2.07
N ILE A 126 23.89 19.33 -2.79
CA ILE A 126 23.89 19.39 -4.26
C ILE A 126 24.82 18.36 -4.89
N THR A 127 25.93 18.02 -4.23
CA THR A 127 26.91 17.03 -4.74
C THR A 127 26.44 15.59 -4.65
N ARG A 128 25.36 15.30 -3.91
CA ARG A 128 24.84 13.95 -3.62
C ARG A 128 25.89 12.95 -3.12
N ARG A 129 27.00 13.44 -2.55
CA ARG A 129 28.01 12.60 -1.92
C ARG A 129 27.53 12.14 -0.56
N LEU A 130 27.53 10.83 -0.34
CA LEU A 130 27.18 10.25 0.96
C LEU A 130 28.34 10.54 1.95
N THR A 131 27.94 11.05 3.12
CA THR A 131 28.85 11.21 4.27
C THR A 131 29.13 9.82 4.88
N ARG A 132 30.06 9.74 5.84
CA ARG A 132 30.31 8.51 6.58
C ARG A 132 29.05 8.04 7.31
N ALA A 133 28.32 8.93 7.96
CA ALA A 133 27.07 8.59 8.62
C ALA A 133 26.01 8.06 7.64
N ASP A 134 25.95 8.58 6.41
CA ASP A 134 25.04 8.05 5.38
C ASP A 134 25.46 6.64 4.95
N GLN A 135 26.77 6.39 4.81
CA GLN A 135 27.29 5.07 4.48
C GLN A 135 26.99 4.06 5.61
N ASP A 136 27.21 4.45 6.86
CA ASP A 136 26.92 3.61 8.03
C ASP A 136 25.41 3.27 8.09
N ALA A 137 24.52 4.22 7.77
CA ALA A 137 23.06 3.97 7.68
C ALA A 137 22.70 3.00 6.54
N VAL A 138 23.39 3.08 5.40
CA VAL A 138 23.22 2.15 4.28
C VAL A 138 23.65 0.74 4.67
N GLU A 139 24.82 0.58 5.29
CA GLU A 139 25.31 -0.74 5.73
C GLU A 139 24.41 -1.34 6.81
N ALA A 140 23.95 -0.53 7.76
CA ALA A 140 22.97 -0.97 8.77
C ALA A 140 21.65 -1.43 8.14
N ALA A 141 21.14 -0.72 7.15
CA ALA A 141 19.92 -1.12 6.44
C ALA A 141 20.09 -2.42 5.65
N LEU A 142 21.26 -2.60 4.99
CA LEU A 142 21.61 -3.84 4.28
C LEU A 142 21.72 -5.04 5.23
N ALA A 143 22.33 -4.85 6.38
CA ALA A 143 22.46 -5.89 7.40
C ALA A 143 21.09 -6.34 7.93
N ARG A 144 20.18 -5.39 8.22
CA ARG A 144 18.83 -5.70 8.70
C ARG A 144 18.02 -6.57 7.74
N VAL A 145 18.23 -6.44 6.43
CA VAL A 145 17.54 -7.23 5.41
C VAL A 145 18.38 -8.41 4.87
N GLU A 146 19.47 -8.78 5.54
CA GLU A 146 20.40 -9.86 5.14
C GLU A 146 20.90 -9.73 3.69
N LEU A 147 21.32 -8.55 3.28
CA LEU A 147 21.85 -8.30 1.94
C LEU A 147 23.32 -7.81 1.94
N THR A 148 24.01 -7.84 3.07
CA THR A 148 25.39 -7.38 3.20
C THR A 148 26.32 -8.08 2.20
N GLU A 149 26.25 -9.42 2.10
CA GLU A 149 27.07 -10.22 1.18
C GLU A 149 26.74 -9.96 -0.31
N LEU A 150 25.56 -9.42 -0.57
CA LEU A 150 25.08 -9.12 -1.92
C LEU A 150 25.22 -7.63 -2.27
N ALA A 151 25.74 -6.81 -1.35
CA ALA A 151 25.77 -5.36 -1.51
C ALA A 151 26.50 -4.87 -2.76
N GLY A 152 27.55 -5.60 -3.20
CA GLY A 152 28.30 -5.31 -4.42
C GLY A 152 27.70 -5.90 -5.71
N ARG A 153 26.66 -6.74 -5.63
CA ARG A 153 26.01 -7.29 -6.83
C ARG A 153 25.13 -6.26 -7.51
N GLN A 154 24.95 -6.38 -8.82
CA GLN A 154 23.98 -5.60 -9.57
C GLN A 154 22.56 -5.98 -9.12
N ILE A 155 21.68 -5.00 -8.98
CA ILE A 155 20.30 -5.22 -8.52
C ILE A 155 19.53 -6.16 -9.46
N GLY A 156 19.80 -6.12 -10.75
CA GLY A 156 19.21 -7.00 -11.76
C GLY A 156 19.53 -8.48 -11.58
N GLN A 157 20.63 -8.82 -10.88
CA GLN A 157 21.05 -10.20 -10.61
C GLN A 157 20.39 -10.82 -9.37
N LEU A 158 19.61 -10.05 -8.63
CA LEU A 158 18.91 -10.52 -7.43
C LEU A 158 17.61 -11.25 -7.78
N SER A 159 17.22 -12.20 -6.91
CA SER A 159 15.86 -12.78 -6.96
C SER A 159 14.80 -11.72 -6.66
N GLY A 160 13.52 -11.99 -6.99
CA GLY A 160 12.41 -11.08 -6.70
C GLY A 160 12.32 -10.70 -5.22
N GLY A 161 12.42 -11.69 -4.31
CA GLY A 161 12.42 -11.46 -2.86
C GLY A 161 13.63 -10.63 -2.40
N GLN A 162 14.82 -10.90 -2.94
CA GLN A 162 16.02 -10.11 -2.63
C GLN A 162 15.89 -8.66 -3.11
N ARG A 163 15.32 -8.44 -4.31
CA ARG A 163 15.02 -7.09 -4.82
C ARG A 163 14.07 -6.34 -3.90
N LYS A 164 12.98 -6.96 -3.48
CA LYS A 164 12.02 -6.35 -2.53
C LYS A 164 12.70 -5.97 -1.22
N ARG A 165 13.54 -6.87 -0.67
CA ARG A 165 14.33 -6.56 0.54
C ARG A 165 15.27 -5.36 0.32
N ALA A 166 15.91 -5.25 -0.84
CA ALA A 166 16.75 -4.09 -1.16
C ALA A 166 15.96 -2.76 -1.19
N PHE A 167 14.74 -2.76 -1.74
CA PHE A 167 13.88 -1.57 -1.74
C PHE A 167 13.34 -1.23 -0.35
N VAL A 168 13.03 -2.22 0.48
CA VAL A 168 12.71 -1.99 1.89
C VAL A 168 13.93 -1.39 2.62
N ALA A 169 15.13 -1.94 2.42
CA ALA A 169 16.37 -1.39 2.98
C ALA A 169 16.60 0.07 2.53
N ARG A 170 16.32 0.41 1.27
CA ARG A 170 16.36 1.80 0.78
C ARG A 170 15.42 2.71 1.57
N GLY A 171 14.21 2.24 1.85
CA GLY A 171 13.24 2.97 2.68
C GLY A 171 13.73 3.17 4.11
N LEU A 172 14.28 2.12 4.72
CA LEU A 172 14.84 2.15 6.08
C LEU A 172 16.08 3.05 6.18
N ALA A 173 16.99 2.99 5.19
CA ALA A 173 18.18 3.83 5.13
C ALA A 173 17.82 5.33 5.12
N GLN A 174 16.61 5.69 4.70
CA GLN A 174 16.15 7.08 4.73
C GLN A 174 15.97 7.61 6.17
N GLU A 175 15.77 6.72 7.17
CA GLU A 175 15.51 7.09 8.58
C GLU A 175 14.37 8.11 8.71
N ALA A 176 13.32 7.94 7.92
CA ALA A 176 12.15 8.80 7.96
C ALA A 176 11.29 8.48 9.18
N SER A 177 10.60 9.48 9.73
CA SER A 177 9.66 9.27 10.84
C SER A 177 8.36 8.59 10.41
N VAL A 178 8.01 8.69 9.12
CA VAL A 178 6.87 8.00 8.49
C VAL A 178 7.36 7.27 7.25
N LEU A 179 7.12 5.96 7.17
CA LEU A 179 7.48 5.11 6.04
C LEU A 179 6.21 4.52 5.43
N LEU A 180 6.01 4.75 4.14
CA LEU A 180 4.92 4.19 3.35
C LEU A 180 5.46 3.07 2.47
N LEU A 181 4.82 1.90 2.52
CA LEU A 181 5.18 0.74 1.68
C LEU A 181 3.93 0.29 0.90
N ASP A 182 4.03 0.35 -0.42
CA ASP A 182 2.94 -0.06 -1.32
C ASP A 182 3.18 -1.51 -1.77
N GLU A 183 2.44 -2.45 -1.19
CA GLU A 183 2.51 -3.89 -1.43
C GLU A 183 3.93 -4.49 -1.33
N PRO A 184 4.62 -4.32 -0.18
CA PRO A 184 5.99 -4.79 -0.02
C PRO A 184 6.12 -6.31 -0.04
N PHE A 185 5.04 -7.05 0.18
CA PHE A 185 5.00 -8.52 0.24
C PHE A 185 4.60 -9.17 -1.09
N ALA A 186 4.17 -8.39 -2.09
CA ALA A 186 3.71 -8.93 -3.36
C ALA A 186 4.82 -9.66 -4.11
N GLY A 187 4.61 -10.96 -4.40
CA GLY A 187 5.52 -11.78 -5.16
C GLY A 187 6.82 -12.18 -4.44
N VAL A 188 6.85 -12.11 -3.09
CA VAL A 188 7.97 -12.58 -2.30
C VAL A 188 7.68 -13.97 -1.71
N ASP A 189 8.77 -14.72 -1.44
CA ASP A 189 8.69 -15.97 -0.70
C ASP A 189 8.43 -15.75 0.79
N LYS A 190 7.95 -16.79 1.50
CA LYS A 190 7.62 -16.73 2.92
C LYS A 190 8.77 -16.27 3.83
N ARG A 191 10.01 -16.66 3.49
CA ARG A 191 11.19 -16.25 4.26
C ARG A 191 11.43 -14.74 4.13
N SER A 192 11.35 -14.22 2.90
CA SER A 192 11.49 -12.78 2.64
C SER A 192 10.34 -11.98 3.27
N GLU A 193 9.10 -12.51 3.26
CA GLU A 193 7.95 -11.89 3.91
C GLU A 193 8.17 -11.77 5.43
N GLN A 194 8.55 -12.87 6.11
CA GLN A 194 8.82 -12.87 7.54
C GLN A 194 9.94 -11.91 7.92
N MET A 195 11.02 -11.90 7.13
CA MET A 195 12.13 -10.98 7.35
C MET A 195 11.70 -9.52 7.22
N ILE A 196 10.97 -9.16 6.16
CA ILE A 196 10.45 -7.81 5.97
C ILE A 196 9.55 -7.45 7.16
N SER A 197 8.64 -8.33 7.59
CA SER A 197 7.74 -8.08 8.72
C SER A 197 8.52 -7.82 10.01
N THR A 198 9.54 -8.63 10.32
CA THR A 198 10.40 -8.45 11.49
C THR A 198 11.08 -7.08 11.46
N VAL A 199 11.70 -6.72 10.33
CA VAL A 199 12.44 -5.46 10.19
C VAL A 199 11.51 -4.24 10.28
N LEU A 200 10.27 -4.35 9.77
CA LEU A 200 9.27 -3.29 9.91
C LEU A 200 8.81 -3.15 11.37
N ARG A 201 8.61 -4.26 12.09
CA ARG A 201 8.26 -4.23 13.52
C ARG A 201 9.36 -3.56 14.34
N GLU A 202 10.61 -3.98 14.16
CA GLU A 202 11.77 -3.33 14.82
C GLU A 202 11.84 -1.82 14.53
N ALA A 203 11.56 -1.40 13.29
CA ALA A 203 11.56 0.01 12.94
C ALA A 203 10.41 0.77 13.63
N ALA A 204 9.24 0.15 13.77
CA ALA A 204 8.12 0.73 14.49
C ALA A 204 8.41 0.85 15.98
N ASP A 205 8.98 -0.18 16.60
CA ASP A 205 9.38 -0.19 18.01
C ASP A 205 10.47 0.86 18.30
N ALA A 206 11.31 1.18 17.30
CA ALA A 206 12.26 2.28 17.34
C ALA A 206 11.63 3.68 17.09
N GLY A 207 10.30 3.76 16.89
CA GLY A 207 9.54 5.00 16.77
C GLY A 207 9.17 5.42 15.34
N THR A 208 9.52 4.64 14.31
CA THR A 208 9.08 4.91 12.94
C THR A 208 7.60 4.53 12.78
N THR A 209 6.78 5.44 12.25
CA THR A 209 5.40 5.12 11.89
C THR A 209 5.37 4.54 10.50
N ILE A 210 4.69 3.41 10.34
CA ILE A 210 4.69 2.65 9.08
C ILE A 210 3.27 2.49 8.56
N VAL A 211 3.04 2.77 7.28
CA VAL A 211 1.78 2.45 6.60
C VAL A 211 2.08 1.46 5.49
N VAL A 212 1.48 0.28 5.58
CA VAL A 212 1.67 -0.80 4.61
C VAL A 212 0.38 -1.05 3.86
N SER A 213 0.36 -0.86 2.54
CA SER A 213 -0.74 -1.37 1.74
C SER A 213 -0.52 -2.85 1.46
N THR A 214 -1.57 -3.64 1.61
CA THR A 214 -1.54 -5.07 1.30
C THR A 214 -2.89 -5.56 0.81
N HIS A 215 -2.86 -6.57 -0.04
CA HIS A 215 -4.01 -7.40 -0.39
C HIS A 215 -3.95 -8.77 0.29
N ASP A 216 -2.82 -9.11 0.93
CA ASP A 216 -2.71 -10.29 1.80
C ASP A 216 -3.23 -9.93 3.20
N LEU A 217 -4.43 -10.43 3.49
CA LEU A 217 -5.14 -10.18 4.74
C LEU A 217 -4.67 -11.10 5.87
N HIS A 218 -3.97 -12.21 5.54
CA HIS A 218 -3.58 -13.22 6.52
C HIS A 218 -2.43 -12.78 7.42
N ALA A 219 -1.45 -12.07 6.85
CA ALA A 219 -0.28 -11.60 7.60
C ALA A 219 -0.56 -10.31 8.40
N LEU A 220 -1.69 -9.63 8.12
CA LEU A 220 -1.96 -8.32 8.69
C LEU A 220 -2.16 -8.32 10.22
N PRO A 221 -2.86 -9.32 10.85
CA PRO A 221 -3.04 -9.34 12.30
C PRO A 221 -1.73 -9.47 13.09
N ASP A 222 -0.74 -10.18 12.53
CA ASP A 222 0.56 -10.38 13.17
C ASP A 222 1.51 -9.20 12.94
N LEU A 223 1.27 -8.40 11.89
CA LEU A 223 2.13 -7.29 11.51
C LEU A 223 1.65 -5.95 12.08
N ALA A 224 0.36 -5.64 11.99
CA ALA A 224 -0.15 -4.29 12.16
C ALA A 224 -0.80 -4.07 13.53
N ASP A 225 -0.64 -2.88 14.10
CA ASP A 225 -1.29 -2.43 15.33
C ASP A 225 -2.70 -1.92 15.07
N GLU A 226 -2.94 -1.40 13.88
CA GLU A 226 -4.22 -0.85 13.41
C GLU A 226 -4.35 -1.05 11.90
N ALA A 227 -5.57 -0.99 11.38
CA ALA A 227 -5.83 -1.13 9.95
C ALA A 227 -6.91 -0.16 9.46
N ILE A 228 -6.77 0.28 8.22
CA ILE A 228 -7.72 1.14 7.52
C ILE A 228 -8.33 0.36 6.37
N LEU A 229 -9.66 0.24 6.35
CA LEU A 229 -10.41 -0.27 5.22
C LEU A 229 -10.77 0.88 4.28
N LEU A 230 -10.20 0.87 3.09
CA LEU A 230 -10.37 1.94 2.10
C LEU A 230 -11.20 1.47 0.89
N MET A 231 -12.21 2.26 0.52
CA MET A 231 -12.98 2.14 -0.71
C MET A 231 -13.31 3.55 -1.23
N ARG A 232 -12.33 4.25 -1.79
CA ARG A 232 -12.33 5.69 -2.12
C ARG A 232 -12.48 6.58 -0.89
N ARG A 233 -13.23 6.17 0.11
CA ARG A 233 -13.31 6.75 1.46
C ARG A 233 -12.85 5.74 2.50
N VAL A 234 -12.48 6.20 3.66
CA VAL A 234 -12.20 5.32 4.79
C VAL A 234 -13.54 4.78 5.30
N LEU A 235 -13.74 3.46 5.17
CA LEU A 235 -14.93 2.78 5.65
C LEU A 235 -14.81 2.43 7.13
N LEU A 236 -13.60 2.04 7.56
CA LEU A 236 -13.31 1.66 8.93
C LEU A 236 -11.82 1.92 9.22
N HIS A 237 -11.51 2.35 10.44
CA HIS A 237 -10.17 2.47 10.98
C HIS A 237 -10.18 1.91 12.40
N ASP A 238 -9.65 0.71 12.59
CA ASP A 238 -9.73 -0.04 13.85
C ASP A 238 -8.59 -1.08 13.93
N SER A 239 -8.64 -1.97 14.92
CA SER A 239 -7.74 -3.12 15.00
C SER A 239 -7.82 -3.99 13.74
N PRO A 240 -6.73 -4.69 13.35
CA PRO A 240 -6.76 -5.60 12.21
C PRO A 240 -7.87 -6.65 12.32
N ALA A 241 -8.11 -7.19 13.53
CA ALA A 241 -9.14 -8.18 13.77
C ALA A 241 -10.56 -7.65 13.45
N GLU A 242 -10.85 -6.39 13.79
CA GLU A 242 -12.13 -5.75 13.49
C GLU A 242 -12.29 -5.47 11.99
N VAL A 243 -11.25 -4.89 11.37
CA VAL A 243 -11.24 -4.58 9.93
C VAL A 243 -11.41 -5.83 9.07
N LEU A 244 -10.83 -6.95 9.49
CA LEU A 244 -10.85 -8.22 8.75
C LEU A 244 -12.12 -9.06 8.99
N ARG A 245 -13.09 -8.59 9.78
CA ARG A 245 -14.38 -9.28 9.91
C ARG A 245 -15.06 -9.42 8.55
N PRO A 246 -15.64 -10.59 8.23
CA PRO A 246 -16.28 -10.83 6.95
C PRO A 246 -17.33 -9.76 6.56
N GLN A 247 -18.07 -9.24 7.55
CA GLN A 247 -19.06 -8.19 7.34
C GLN A 247 -18.43 -6.87 6.85
N ASN A 248 -17.29 -6.48 7.43
CA ASN A 248 -16.57 -5.26 7.07
C ASN A 248 -15.88 -5.41 5.71
N LEU A 249 -15.28 -6.58 5.45
CA LEU A 249 -14.70 -6.88 4.15
C LEU A 249 -15.77 -6.89 3.06
N ALA A 250 -16.96 -7.43 3.33
CA ALA A 250 -18.06 -7.43 2.38
C ALA A 250 -18.45 -6.01 1.92
N LEU A 251 -18.39 -5.02 2.81
CA LEU A 251 -18.64 -3.61 2.46
C LEU A 251 -17.59 -3.07 1.46
N ALA A 252 -16.33 -3.43 1.62
CA ALA A 252 -15.25 -2.99 0.74
C ALA A 252 -15.19 -3.75 -0.58
N PHE A 253 -15.61 -5.03 -0.58
CA PHE A 253 -15.53 -5.90 -1.75
C PHE A 253 -16.85 -5.93 -2.54
N GLY A 254 -17.87 -5.17 -2.12
CA GLY A 254 -19.18 -5.12 -2.77
C GLY A 254 -19.93 -6.47 -2.73
N LEU A 255 -19.53 -7.35 -1.80
CA LEU A 255 -20.22 -8.60 -1.55
C LEU A 255 -21.38 -8.29 -0.63
N ASP A 256 -22.62 -8.50 -1.12
CA ASP A 256 -23.80 -8.45 -0.26
C ASP A 256 -23.71 -9.62 0.73
N PRO A 257 -23.49 -9.39 2.05
CA PRO A 257 -23.36 -10.46 3.03
C PRO A 257 -24.66 -11.29 3.18
N LEU A 258 -25.77 -10.80 2.62
CA LEU A 258 -27.08 -11.48 2.60
C LEU A 258 -27.33 -12.23 1.29
N ARG A 259 -26.52 -12.05 0.28
CA ARG A 259 -26.64 -12.79 -0.97
C ARG A 259 -26.04 -14.19 -0.77
N ARG A 260 -26.87 -15.18 -0.42
CA ARG A 260 -26.49 -16.59 -0.51
C ARG A 260 -25.99 -16.85 -1.93
N PRO A 261 -24.94 -17.68 -2.14
CA PRO A 261 -24.55 -18.11 -3.46
C PRO A 261 -25.78 -18.74 -4.13
N THR A 262 -26.38 -18.06 -5.07
CA THR A 262 -27.40 -18.65 -5.92
C THR A 262 -26.69 -19.72 -6.72
N ASP A 263 -27.10 -20.96 -6.44
CA ASP A 263 -26.76 -22.19 -7.13
C ASP A 263 -26.81 -21.97 -8.64
N THR A 264 -25.67 -21.86 -9.27
CA THR A 264 -25.53 -21.83 -10.73
C THR A 264 -25.62 -23.25 -11.28
N ARG A 265 -26.67 -23.99 -10.89
CA ARG A 265 -27.11 -25.21 -11.50
C ARG A 265 -28.54 -25.02 -11.96
N ARG A 266 -28.72 -24.53 -13.18
CA ARG A 266 -29.82 -24.66 -14.13
C ARG A 266 -29.61 -23.57 -15.18
N THR A 267 -29.18 -23.99 -16.34
CA THR A 267 -29.93 -24.41 -17.48
C THR A 267 -28.98 -24.90 -18.57
N GLU A 268 -28.71 -26.20 -18.59
CA GLU A 268 -28.60 -26.93 -19.84
C GLU A 268 -30.00 -27.47 -20.09
N GLU A 269 -30.88 -26.70 -20.65
CA GLU A 269 -32.05 -27.21 -21.37
C GLU A 269 -31.65 -27.39 -22.81
N THR A 270 -31.39 -28.63 -23.13
CA THR A 270 -31.44 -29.21 -24.47
C THR A 270 -32.84 -28.96 -25.06
N PRO A 271 -33.00 -28.39 -26.25
CA PRO A 271 -34.23 -28.55 -26.99
C PRO A 271 -34.21 -29.92 -27.68
N ALA A 272 -35.18 -30.74 -27.30
CA ALA A 272 -35.51 -31.98 -27.96
C ALA A 272 -36.12 -31.75 -29.34
N ASP A 273 -35.74 -32.63 -30.22
CA ASP A 273 -36.43 -33.17 -31.38
C ASP A 273 -37.65 -32.42 -31.95
N GLY A 274 -37.55 -32.08 -33.21
CA GLY A 274 -38.65 -31.74 -34.12
C GLY A 274 -38.32 -32.15 -35.55
N GLU A 275 -38.94 -33.22 -35.92
CA GLU A 275 -38.95 -33.94 -37.21
C GLU A 275 -39.09 -33.09 -38.48
N GLY A 276 -38.49 -33.57 -39.54
CA GLY A 276 -39.17 -33.72 -40.82
C GLY A 276 -38.99 -32.63 -41.87
N GLY A 277 -38.41 -32.99 -42.98
CA GLY A 277 -38.51 -32.21 -44.22
C GLY A 277 -37.39 -32.52 -45.21
N THR A 278 -37.61 -33.64 -45.95
CA THR A 278 -36.99 -33.86 -47.27
C THR A 278 -37.13 -32.65 -48.16
N ASP A 279 -36.12 -32.33 -48.94
CA ASP A 279 -36.22 -32.21 -50.39
C ASP A 279 -34.84 -31.91 -51.02
N ASP A 280 -34.60 -32.74 -52.04
CA ASP A 280 -33.64 -32.61 -53.12
C ASP A 280 -33.33 -31.19 -53.58
N TRP A 281 -32.12 -30.97 -53.97
CA TRP A 281 -31.81 -30.49 -55.33
C TRP A 281 -30.32 -30.61 -55.65
N ASP A 282 -30.09 -31.33 -56.75
CA ASP A 282 -28.90 -31.43 -57.57
C ASP A 282 -28.31 -30.06 -58.01
N GLY A 283 -27.03 -30.09 -58.31
CA GLY A 283 -26.54 -29.26 -59.43
C GLY A 283 -25.19 -28.59 -59.25
N GLU A 284 -24.18 -29.27 -59.77
CA GLU A 284 -23.11 -28.75 -60.68
C GLU A 284 -22.51 -27.35 -60.42
N ARG A 285 -21.27 -27.25 -60.14
CA ARG A 285 -20.03 -27.03 -60.91
C ARG A 285 -18.86 -26.66 -60.03
#